data_29fb34f259f598833a7315e5ef4fda90
#
_entry.id   29fb34f259f598833a7315e5ef4fda90
#
_cell.length_a   1.000
_cell.length_b   1.000
_cell.length_c   1.000
_cell.angle_alpha   90.00
_cell.angle_beta   90.00
_cell.angle_gamma   90.00
#
_symmetry.space_group_name_H-M   'P 1'
#
loop_
_entity.id
_entity.type
_entity.pdbx_description
1 polymer ?
#
loop_
_entity_poly.entity_id
_entity_poly.type
_entity_poly.pdbx_seq_one_letter_code
_entity_poly.pdbx_strand_id
1 'polypeptide(L)'
;SSYNLDTTDLNLYGDTDDEEDGGEWDSYHQYYCDDTRLCYRNGIEIRVDSDNLDDFVWIESRQEYHYENDCVCCDECGTDILEDDAMYSEVTEEYYCCKKCMEKAEDEFKRKNWYYSEYDEAWYESLGDITCIHIWNESEGIYEEKSISIDTLDGLIENEDVWGFGEDVFDKVNPSTNLPYGYKLKKEMNHEY
;
A
#
# COMPACT_ATOMS: atom_id res chain seq x y z
N SER A 1 12.60 -55.99 -53.65
CA SER A 1 11.71 -54.90 -54.12
C SER A 1 10.92 -54.20 -53.03
N SER A 2 10.62 -54.90 -51.98
CA SER A 2 9.93 -54.33 -50.85
C SER A 2 10.80 -53.41 -49.99
N TYR A 3 12.05 -53.47 -50.12
CA TYR A 3 13.03 -52.73 -49.35
C TYR A 3 13.03 -51.24 -49.60
N ASN A 4 12.76 -50.86 -50.83
CA ASN A 4 12.74 -49.46 -51.20
C ASN A 4 11.54 -48.74 -50.73
N LEU A 5 10.43 -49.43 -50.49
CA LEU A 5 9.23 -48.88 -50.00
C LEU A 5 9.34 -48.52 -48.53
N ASP A 6 9.96 -49.38 -47.77
CA ASP A 6 10.17 -49.14 -46.35
C ASP A 6 11.08 -47.97 -46.06
N THR A 7 12.10 -47.81 -46.90
CA THR A 7 13.03 -46.68 -46.82
C THR A 7 12.36 -45.36 -47.20
N THR A 8 11.46 -45.44 -48.17
CA THR A 8 10.69 -44.27 -48.59
C THR A 8 9.70 -43.86 -47.55
N ASP A 9 9.06 -44.83 -46.91
CA ASP A 9 8.15 -44.57 -45.81
C ASP A 9 8.88 -43.97 -44.61
N LEU A 10 10.08 -44.39 -44.33
CA LEU A 10 10.91 -43.80 -43.30
C LEU A 10 11.33 -42.37 -43.62
N ASN A 11 11.54 -42.07 -44.89
CA ASN A 11 11.84 -40.71 -45.30
C ASN A 11 10.60 -39.82 -45.33
N LEU A 12 9.43 -40.41 -45.41
CA LEU A 12 8.18 -39.69 -45.28
C LEU A 12 7.91 -39.25 -43.82
N TYR A 13 8.58 -39.87 -42.91
CA TYR A 13 8.74 -39.37 -41.58
C TYR A 13 9.64 -38.15 -41.52
N GLY A 14 9.92 -37.60 -42.62
CA GLY A 14 10.18 -36.20 -42.77
C GLY A 14 9.16 -35.33 -42.02
N ASP A 15 8.36 -35.98 -41.21
CA ASP A 15 7.60 -35.44 -40.09
C ASP A 15 8.46 -34.53 -39.23
N THR A 16 9.73 -34.84 -39.20
CA THR A 16 10.76 -33.93 -38.77
C THR A 16 10.82 -32.65 -39.63
N ASP A 17 10.39 -32.68 -40.86
CA ASP A 17 10.33 -31.49 -41.72
C ASP A 17 9.25 -30.51 -41.23
N ASP A 18 8.17 -30.98 -40.64
CA ASP A 18 7.13 -30.14 -40.03
C ASP A 18 7.67 -29.40 -38.80
N GLU A 19 8.59 -29.99 -38.06
CA GLU A 19 9.31 -29.33 -36.97
C GLU A 19 10.34 -28.33 -37.48
N GLU A 20 10.91 -28.58 -38.66
CA GLU A 20 11.88 -27.71 -39.32
C GLU A 20 11.23 -26.52 -40.05
N ASP A 21 9.94 -26.57 -40.32
CA ASP A 21 9.19 -25.57 -41.06
C ASP A 21 8.84 -24.34 -40.23
N GLY A 22 9.61 -24.04 -39.18
CA GLY A 22 9.64 -22.75 -38.54
C GLY A 22 8.68 -22.54 -37.37
N GLY A 23 8.11 -23.61 -36.87
CA GLY A 23 7.34 -23.51 -35.60
C GLY A 23 8.25 -23.30 -34.43
N GLU A 24 7.84 -22.45 -33.53
CA GLU A 24 8.50 -22.23 -32.24
C GLU A 24 7.85 -23.08 -31.15
N TRP A 25 8.67 -23.55 -30.22
CA TRP A 25 8.20 -24.38 -29.13
C TRP A 25 7.68 -23.51 -27.97
N ASP A 26 6.39 -23.63 -27.68
CA ASP A 26 5.79 -23.11 -26.47
C ASP A 26 6.11 -24.06 -25.30
N SER A 27 6.99 -23.63 -24.43
CA SER A 27 7.44 -24.43 -23.29
C SER A 27 6.43 -24.46 -22.14
N TYR A 28 5.48 -23.53 -22.10
CA TYR A 28 4.42 -23.48 -21.11
C TYR A 28 3.26 -24.43 -21.45
N HIS A 29 2.75 -24.34 -22.68
CA HIS A 29 1.62 -25.15 -23.13
C HIS A 29 2.04 -26.48 -23.78
N GLN A 30 3.35 -26.66 -24.07
CA GLN A 30 3.90 -27.90 -24.61
C GLN A 30 3.42 -28.24 -26.02
N TYR A 31 3.42 -27.25 -26.93
CA TYR A 31 3.15 -27.46 -28.36
C TYR A 31 3.95 -26.50 -29.24
N TYR A 32 3.98 -26.78 -30.56
CA TYR A 32 4.57 -25.88 -31.56
C TYR A 32 3.55 -24.87 -32.05
N CYS A 33 3.95 -23.61 -32.15
CA CYS A 33 3.15 -22.49 -32.64
C CYS A 33 3.92 -21.63 -33.63
N ASP A 34 3.25 -20.65 -34.24
CA ASP A 34 3.87 -19.80 -35.27
C ASP A 34 4.90 -18.82 -34.69
N ASP A 35 4.63 -18.28 -33.52
CA ASP A 35 5.48 -17.28 -32.88
C ASP A 35 5.34 -17.39 -31.34
N THR A 36 6.44 -17.16 -30.63
CA THR A 36 6.46 -17.14 -29.17
C THR A 36 6.93 -15.80 -28.63
N ARG A 37 6.47 -15.49 -27.42
CA ARG A 37 6.98 -14.39 -26.61
C ARG A 37 7.81 -14.92 -25.45
N LEU A 38 8.85 -14.16 -25.13
CA LEU A 38 9.63 -14.41 -23.92
C LEU A 38 8.80 -14.00 -22.71
N CYS A 39 8.57 -14.93 -21.83
CA CYS A 39 7.83 -14.72 -20.59
C CYS A 39 8.64 -15.21 -19.40
N TYR A 40 8.24 -14.79 -18.21
CA TYR A 40 8.90 -15.17 -16.97
C TYR A 40 7.90 -15.82 -16.02
N ARG A 41 8.30 -16.92 -15.43
CA ARG A 41 7.55 -17.60 -14.36
C ARG A 41 8.50 -17.96 -13.23
N ASN A 42 8.27 -17.45 -12.02
CA ASN A 42 9.17 -17.55 -10.86
C ASN A 42 10.61 -17.13 -11.20
N GLY A 43 10.78 -16.09 -12.02
CA GLY A 43 12.07 -15.60 -12.46
C GLY A 43 12.75 -16.45 -13.56
N ILE A 44 12.11 -17.51 -14.03
CA ILE A 44 12.63 -18.39 -15.07
C ILE A 44 12.08 -17.97 -16.44
N GLU A 45 12.98 -17.80 -17.41
CA GLU A 45 12.62 -17.49 -18.78
C GLU A 45 11.95 -18.69 -19.47
N ILE A 46 10.81 -18.44 -20.09
CA ILE A 46 10.07 -19.43 -20.88
C ILE A 46 9.58 -18.81 -22.18
N ARG A 47 9.33 -19.63 -23.18
CA ARG A 47 8.71 -19.21 -24.43
C ARG A 47 7.26 -19.64 -24.44
N VAL A 48 6.37 -18.69 -24.72
CA VAL A 48 4.92 -18.89 -24.71
C VAL A 48 4.33 -18.39 -26.02
N ASP A 49 3.37 -19.13 -26.56
CA ASP A 49 2.64 -18.77 -27.77
C ASP A 49 2.12 -17.32 -27.68
N SER A 50 2.51 -16.49 -28.64
CA SER A 50 2.13 -15.08 -28.67
C SER A 50 0.62 -14.85 -28.77
N ASP A 51 -0.13 -15.83 -29.26
CA ASP A 51 -1.59 -15.80 -29.36
C ASP A 51 -2.29 -16.38 -28.11
N ASN A 52 -1.54 -16.90 -27.16
CA ASN A 52 -2.08 -17.54 -25.95
C ASN A 52 -1.31 -17.12 -24.69
N LEU A 53 -1.36 -15.81 -24.40
CA LEU A 53 -0.72 -15.19 -23.25
C LEU A 53 -1.69 -14.93 -22.08
N ASP A 54 -2.80 -15.66 -22.02
CA ASP A 54 -3.88 -15.42 -21.05
C ASP A 54 -3.46 -15.50 -19.58
N ASP A 55 -2.47 -16.36 -19.30
CA ASP A 55 -1.94 -16.54 -17.94
C ASP A 55 -0.76 -15.60 -17.62
N PHE A 56 -0.43 -14.69 -18.54
CA PHE A 56 0.70 -13.78 -18.41
C PHE A 56 0.25 -12.33 -18.48
N VAL A 57 0.90 -11.50 -17.69
CA VAL A 57 0.63 -10.07 -17.57
C VAL A 57 1.82 -9.27 -18.08
N TRP A 58 1.54 -8.25 -18.88
CA TRP A 58 2.57 -7.30 -19.30
C TRP A 58 2.92 -6.35 -18.16
N ILE A 59 4.19 -6.35 -17.76
CA ILE A 59 4.72 -5.45 -16.73
C ILE A 59 5.43 -4.29 -17.40
N GLU A 60 4.78 -3.14 -17.44
CA GLU A 60 5.26 -1.95 -18.14
C GLU A 60 6.61 -1.46 -17.59
N SER A 61 6.82 -1.50 -16.29
CA SER A 61 8.06 -1.07 -15.64
C SER A 61 9.28 -1.90 -16.02
N ARG A 62 9.07 -3.14 -16.47
CA ARG A 62 10.11 -4.08 -16.89
C ARG A 62 10.11 -4.34 -18.37
N GLN A 63 9.04 -3.99 -19.09
CA GLN A 63 8.82 -4.30 -20.50
C GLN A 63 8.90 -5.82 -20.76
N GLU A 64 8.25 -6.60 -19.91
CA GLU A 64 8.30 -8.07 -19.89
C GLU A 64 6.92 -8.64 -19.56
N TYR A 65 6.66 -9.86 -20.07
CA TYR A 65 5.52 -10.66 -19.64
C TYR A 65 5.91 -11.54 -18.44
N HIS A 66 5.10 -11.51 -17.40
CA HIS A 66 5.26 -12.35 -16.21
C HIS A 66 4.00 -13.14 -15.92
N TYR A 67 4.20 -14.34 -15.34
CA TYR A 67 3.09 -15.19 -14.93
C TYR A 67 2.19 -14.44 -13.93
N GLU A 68 0.88 -14.50 -14.13
CA GLU A 68 -0.09 -13.71 -13.36
C GLU A 68 0.02 -13.89 -11.85
N ASN A 69 0.34 -15.12 -11.39
CA ASN A 69 0.49 -15.40 -9.96
C ASN A 69 1.77 -14.81 -9.35
N ASP A 70 2.69 -14.33 -10.17
CA ASP A 70 3.90 -13.63 -9.72
C ASP A 70 3.69 -12.12 -9.64
N CYS A 71 2.52 -11.65 -10.03
CA CYS A 71 2.17 -10.24 -10.15
C CYS A 71 1.09 -9.83 -9.15
N VAL A 72 1.10 -8.56 -8.78
CA VAL A 72 0.06 -7.90 -8.00
C VAL A 72 -0.35 -6.61 -8.70
N CYS A 73 -1.52 -6.11 -8.38
CA CYS A 73 -2.03 -4.86 -8.91
C CYS A 73 -1.87 -3.75 -7.86
N CYS A 74 -1.44 -2.57 -8.30
CA CYS A 74 -1.42 -1.41 -7.42
C CYS A 74 -2.86 -1.00 -7.08
N ASP A 75 -3.21 -1.00 -5.81
CA ASP A 75 -4.56 -0.67 -5.35
C ASP A 75 -4.96 0.78 -5.66
N GLU A 76 -4.00 1.69 -5.74
CA GLU A 76 -4.27 3.10 -6.03
C GLU A 76 -4.43 3.41 -7.53
N CYS A 77 -3.52 2.93 -8.38
CA CYS A 77 -3.51 3.29 -9.81
C CYS A 77 -3.87 2.15 -10.77
N GLY A 78 -4.02 0.93 -10.27
CA GLY A 78 -4.38 -0.24 -11.07
C GLY A 78 -3.27 -0.80 -11.94
N THR A 79 -2.03 -0.36 -11.78
CA THR A 79 -0.90 -0.84 -12.57
C THR A 79 -0.46 -2.22 -12.09
N ASP A 80 -0.25 -3.13 -13.03
CA ASP A 80 0.30 -4.45 -12.73
C ASP A 80 1.81 -4.37 -12.48
N ILE A 81 2.26 -5.01 -11.42
CA ILE A 81 3.66 -5.03 -10.99
C ILE A 81 4.03 -6.44 -10.51
N LEU A 82 5.32 -6.77 -10.55
CA LEU A 82 5.80 -7.96 -9.88
C LEU A 82 5.63 -7.81 -8.36
N GLU A 83 5.22 -8.88 -7.69
CA GLU A 83 5.10 -8.88 -6.23
C GLU A 83 6.41 -8.49 -5.55
N ASP A 84 7.56 -8.95 -6.08
CA ASP A 84 8.89 -8.62 -5.57
C ASP A 84 9.25 -7.13 -5.69
N ASP A 85 8.66 -6.42 -6.65
CA ASP A 85 8.85 -4.97 -6.86
C ASP A 85 7.80 -4.13 -6.15
N ALA A 86 6.74 -4.75 -5.66
CA ALA A 86 5.62 -4.07 -5.01
C ALA A 86 5.97 -3.61 -3.60
N MET A 87 5.37 -2.52 -3.19
CA MET A 87 5.42 -2.01 -1.82
C MET A 87 4.15 -2.44 -1.09
N TYR A 88 4.29 -3.11 0.02
CA TYR A 88 3.17 -3.50 0.87
C TYR A 88 2.95 -2.46 1.97
N SER A 89 1.72 -2.03 2.16
CA SER A 89 1.32 -1.15 3.25
C SER A 89 0.66 -1.95 4.38
N GLU A 90 1.21 -1.86 5.58
CA GLU A 90 0.58 -2.44 6.78
C GLU A 90 -0.66 -1.65 7.22
N VAL A 91 -0.79 -0.41 6.78
CA VAL A 91 -1.93 0.46 7.11
C VAL A 91 -3.18 0.06 6.33
N THR A 92 -3.04 -0.15 5.02
CA THR A 92 -4.16 -0.51 4.14
C THR A 92 -4.25 -2.01 3.86
N GLU A 93 -3.19 -2.76 4.21
CA GLU A 93 -3.03 -4.19 3.91
C GLU A 93 -3.08 -4.51 2.41
N GLU A 94 -2.58 -3.55 1.57
CA GLU A 94 -2.60 -3.65 0.11
C GLU A 94 -1.22 -3.38 -0.51
N TYR A 95 -1.08 -3.74 -1.81
CA TYR A 95 0.14 -3.53 -2.58
C TYR A 95 0.09 -2.28 -3.44
N TYR A 96 1.24 -1.62 -3.62
CA TYR A 96 1.38 -0.39 -4.40
C TYR A 96 2.61 -0.44 -5.31
N CYS A 97 2.52 0.22 -6.45
CA CYS A 97 3.61 0.26 -7.43
C CYS A 97 4.76 1.19 -7.01
N CYS A 98 4.48 2.17 -6.17
CA CYS A 98 5.47 3.15 -5.73
C CYS A 98 5.04 3.81 -4.41
N LYS A 99 6.01 4.44 -3.77
CA LYS A 99 5.81 5.14 -2.49
C LYS A 99 4.70 6.20 -2.58
N LYS A 100 4.62 6.93 -3.68
CA LYS A 100 3.60 7.98 -3.88
C LYS A 100 2.17 7.42 -3.84
N CYS A 101 1.94 6.30 -4.52
CA CYS A 101 0.63 5.63 -4.50
C CYS A 101 0.30 5.12 -3.09
N MET A 102 1.28 4.53 -2.43
CA MET A 102 1.12 4.01 -1.06
C MET A 102 0.80 5.14 -0.07
N GLU A 103 1.57 6.23 -0.06
CA GLU A 103 1.35 7.36 0.84
C GLU A 103 -0.02 8.00 0.62
N LYS A 104 -0.44 8.15 -0.63
CA LYS A 104 -1.76 8.70 -0.96
C LYS A 104 -2.89 7.82 -0.42
N ALA A 105 -2.80 6.52 -0.65
CA ALA A 105 -3.80 5.56 -0.18
C ALA A 105 -3.84 5.49 1.35
N GLU A 106 -2.67 5.49 2.01
CA GLU A 106 -2.57 5.53 3.47
C GLU A 106 -3.19 6.80 4.07
N ASP A 107 -2.94 7.96 3.47
CA ASP A 107 -3.52 9.24 3.91
C ASP A 107 -5.05 9.22 3.79
N GLU A 108 -5.58 8.71 2.69
CA GLU A 108 -7.03 8.57 2.50
C GLU A 108 -7.65 7.58 3.50
N PHE A 109 -6.98 6.46 3.74
CA PHE A 109 -7.41 5.45 4.71
C PHE A 109 -7.45 6.02 6.13
N LYS A 110 -6.39 6.70 6.53
CA LYS A 110 -6.29 7.33 7.86
C LYS A 110 -7.38 8.38 8.07
N ARG A 111 -7.63 9.23 7.06
CA ARG A 111 -8.70 10.24 7.13
C ARG A 111 -10.10 9.64 7.32
N LYS A 112 -10.32 8.44 6.79
CA LYS A 112 -11.62 7.76 6.90
C LYS A 112 -11.77 6.94 8.18
N ASN A 113 -10.71 6.35 8.65
CA ASN A 113 -10.77 5.30 9.67
C ASN A 113 -10.06 5.63 10.97
N TRP A 114 -9.15 6.59 10.97
CA TRP A 114 -8.35 6.98 12.13
C TRP A 114 -8.76 8.34 12.67
N TYR A 115 -8.20 8.68 13.85
CA TYR A 115 -8.46 9.93 14.56
C TYR A 115 -7.24 10.82 14.54
N TYR A 116 -7.41 12.07 14.14
CA TYR A 116 -6.31 13.02 14.04
C TYR A 116 -6.08 13.74 15.35
N SER A 117 -4.85 13.73 15.84
CA SER A 117 -4.42 14.57 16.94
C SER A 117 -3.88 15.90 16.41
N GLU A 118 -4.56 16.99 16.70
CA GLU A 118 -4.16 18.32 16.28
C GLU A 118 -2.85 18.78 16.93
N TYR A 119 -2.65 18.41 18.19
CA TYR A 119 -1.44 18.77 18.93
C TYR A 119 -0.20 18.00 18.46
N ASP A 120 -0.34 16.70 18.22
CA ASP A 120 0.75 15.83 17.78
C ASP A 120 0.98 15.89 16.27
N GLU A 121 0.03 16.44 15.53
CA GLU A 121 0.01 16.41 14.05
C GLU A 121 0.13 14.97 13.51
N ALA A 122 -0.57 14.03 14.13
CA ALA A 122 -0.48 12.60 13.87
C ALA A 122 -1.83 11.90 13.88
N TRP A 123 -1.90 10.75 13.22
CA TRP A 123 -3.08 9.91 13.16
C TRP A 123 -3.00 8.73 14.14
N TYR A 124 -4.11 8.40 14.77
CA TYR A 124 -4.24 7.30 15.73
C TYR A 124 -5.41 6.39 15.37
N GLU A 125 -5.21 5.08 15.50
CA GLU A 125 -6.21 4.07 15.11
C GLU A 125 -7.44 4.06 16.03
N SER A 126 -7.25 4.36 17.31
CA SER A 126 -8.30 4.28 18.31
C SER A 126 -8.66 5.66 18.87
N LEU A 127 -9.95 5.91 18.98
CA LEU A 127 -10.45 7.10 19.68
C LEU A 127 -10.02 7.10 21.16
N GLY A 128 -9.81 5.91 21.75
CA GLY A 128 -9.33 5.77 23.12
C GLY A 128 -7.90 6.27 23.35
N ASP A 129 -7.12 6.47 22.28
CA ASP A 129 -5.75 6.97 22.34
C ASP A 129 -5.68 8.50 22.32
N ILE A 130 -6.82 9.17 22.14
CA ILE A 130 -6.91 10.63 22.00
C ILE A 130 -7.80 11.21 23.08
N THR A 131 -7.38 12.37 23.58
CA THR A 131 -8.15 13.21 24.49
C THR A 131 -8.06 14.66 24.06
N CYS A 132 -8.43 15.60 24.91
CA CYS A 132 -8.40 17.02 24.61
C CYS A 132 -7.50 17.77 25.58
N ILE A 133 -6.89 18.83 25.07
CA ILE A 133 -6.15 19.81 25.85
C ILE A 133 -6.58 21.23 25.42
N HIS A 134 -6.54 22.17 26.34
CA HIS A 134 -6.82 23.57 26.05
C HIS A 134 -5.52 24.34 25.82
N ILE A 135 -5.41 25.01 24.69
CA ILE A 135 -4.23 25.77 24.27
C ILE A 135 -4.65 27.24 24.03
N TRP A 136 -3.85 28.16 24.52
CA TRP A 136 -4.07 29.57 24.28
C TRP A 136 -3.86 29.98 22.84
N ASN A 137 -4.87 30.60 22.23
CA ASN A 137 -4.74 31.20 20.89
C ASN A 137 -4.52 32.72 21.05
N GLU A 138 -3.31 33.18 20.80
CA GLU A 138 -2.94 34.59 20.95
C GLU A 138 -3.72 35.53 20.03
N SER A 139 -4.02 35.07 18.80
CA SER A 139 -4.70 35.88 17.80
C SER A 139 -6.16 36.16 18.16
N GLU A 140 -6.80 35.23 18.87
CA GLU A 140 -8.21 35.37 19.30
C GLU A 140 -8.36 35.67 20.78
N GLY A 141 -7.31 35.53 21.57
CA GLY A 141 -7.31 35.78 23.02
C GLY A 141 -8.17 34.80 23.79
N ILE A 142 -8.29 33.56 23.35
CA ILE A 142 -9.10 32.49 23.97
C ILE A 142 -8.30 31.21 24.08
N TYR A 143 -8.75 30.32 24.97
CA TYR A 143 -8.31 28.95 24.98
C TYR A 143 -9.12 28.14 23.97
N GLU A 144 -8.44 27.43 23.12
CA GLU A 144 -9.02 26.51 22.14
C GLU A 144 -8.82 25.06 22.59
N GLU A 145 -9.85 24.26 22.41
CA GLU A 145 -9.75 22.83 22.64
C GLU A 145 -9.07 22.19 21.43
N LYS A 146 -8.03 21.40 21.68
CA LYS A 146 -7.33 20.62 20.65
C LYS A 146 -7.22 19.18 21.07
N SER A 147 -7.29 18.29 20.10
CA SER A 147 -7.03 16.87 20.32
C SER A 147 -5.54 16.61 20.55
N ILE A 148 -5.24 15.70 21.47
CA ILE A 148 -3.89 15.30 21.85
C ILE A 148 -3.89 13.80 22.13
N SER A 149 -2.79 13.11 21.85
CA SER A 149 -2.66 11.72 22.25
C SER A 149 -2.51 11.62 23.77
N ILE A 150 -3.05 10.55 24.34
CA ILE A 150 -2.95 10.28 25.78
C ILE A 150 -1.50 10.14 26.20
N ASP A 151 -0.67 9.47 25.40
CA ASP A 151 0.76 9.29 25.67
C ASP A 151 1.51 10.63 25.74
N THR A 152 1.22 11.54 24.80
CA THR A 152 1.81 12.87 24.80
C THR A 152 1.33 13.68 26.00
N LEU A 153 0.05 13.61 26.34
CA LEU A 153 -0.51 14.29 27.50
C LEU A 153 0.12 13.75 28.80
N ASP A 154 0.26 12.44 28.93
CA ASP A 154 0.91 11.82 30.09
C ASP A 154 2.36 12.31 30.24
N GLY A 155 3.09 12.44 29.14
CA GLY A 155 4.44 13.02 29.12
C GLY A 155 4.45 14.48 29.58
N LEU A 156 3.47 15.28 29.14
CA LEU A 156 3.35 16.67 29.59
C LEU A 156 3.00 16.75 31.09
N ILE A 157 2.18 15.85 31.60
CA ILE A 157 1.84 15.77 33.02
C ILE A 157 3.05 15.38 33.84
N GLU A 158 3.82 14.36 33.41
CA GLU A 158 5.05 13.92 34.10
C GLU A 158 6.11 15.02 34.14
N ASN A 159 6.21 15.83 33.10
CA ASN A 159 7.14 16.96 33.04
C ASN A 159 6.60 18.22 33.72
N GLU A 160 5.41 18.16 34.31
CA GLU A 160 4.73 19.30 34.91
C GLU A 160 4.49 20.49 33.95
N ASP A 161 4.36 20.21 32.66
CA ASP A 161 4.15 21.21 31.60
C ASP A 161 2.68 21.58 31.41
N VAL A 162 1.76 20.87 32.06
CA VAL A 162 0.34 21.14 32.03
C VAL A 162 -0.22 21.43 33.40
N TRP A 163 -1.31 22.17 33.39
CA TRP A 163 -2.14 22.39 34.56
C TRP A 163 -3.42 21.57 34.43
N GLY A 164 -3.54 20.55 35.26
CA GLY A 164 -4.64 19.61 35.20
C GLY A 164 -5.65 19.84 36.34
N PHE A 165 -6.91 19.57 36.02
CA PHE A 165 -8.00 19.50 36.97
C PHE A 165 -8.36 18.04 37.22
N GLY A 166 -8.80 17.72 38.42
CA GLY A 166 -9.28 16.39 38.73
C GLY A 166 -10.56 16.04 37.96
N GLU A 167 -10.85 14.74 37.84
CA GLU A 167 -12.02 14.23 37.10
C GLU A 167 -13.34 14.85 37.57
N ASP A 168 -13.45 15.21 38.85
CA ASP A 168 -14.65 15.79 39.44
C ASP A 168 -15.04 17.18 38.92
N VAL A 169 -14.16 17.83 38.16
CA VAL A 169 -14.34 19.19 37.64
C VAL A 169 -14.43 19.27 36.12
N PHE A 170 -14.28 18.16 35.40
CA PHE A 170 -14.33 18.15 33.94
C PHE A 170 -15.65 18.67 33.36
N ASP A 171 -16.77 18.40 34.02
CA ASP A 171 -18.09 18.83 33.57
C ASP A 171 -18.43 20.28 33.95
N LYS A 172 -17.53 20.97 34.64
CA LYS A 172 -17.75 22.35 35.05
C LYS A 172 -17.05 23.32 34.11
N VAL A 173 -17.67 24.47 33.95
CA VAL A 173 -17.11 25.57 33.18
C VAL A 173 -16.31 26.47 34.09
N ASN A 174 -15.07 26.80 33.69
CA ASN A 174 -14.26 27.78 34.40
C ASN A 174 -14.86 29.18 34.21
N PRO A 175 -15.26 29.87 35.26
CA PRO A 175 -15.90 31.17 35.15
C PRO A 175 -15.05 32.26 34.51
N SER A 176 -13.72 32.13 34.63
CA SER A 176 -12.77 33.11 34.05
C SER A 176 -12.56 32.98 32.56
N THR A 177 -12.58 31.76 32.05
CA THR A 177 -12.28 31.45 30.65
C THR A 177 -13.50 31.01 29.84
N ASN A 178 -14.62 30.72 30.52
CA ASN A 178 -15.83 30.15 29.95
C ASN A 178 -15.59 28.82 29.20
N LEU A 179 -14.52 28.11 29.58
CA LEU A 179 -14.16 26.81 29.02
C LEU A 179 -14.38 25.70 30.04
N PRO A 180 -14.64 24.46 29.58
CA PRO A 180 -14.66 23.32 30.50
C PRO A 180 -13.32 23.18 31.22
N TYR A 181 -13.39 22.73 32.49
CA TYR A 181 -12.17 22.39 33.20
C TYR A 181 -11.49 21.21 32.50
N GLY A 182 -10.17 21.24 32.44
CA GLY A 182 -9.36 20.23 31.78
C GLY A 182 -7.90 20.55 31.91
N TYR A 183 -7.10 19.89 31.08
CA TYR A 183 -5.67 20.13 31.03
C TYR A 183 -5.35 21.36 30.18
N LYS A 184 -4.44 22.22 30.66
CA LYS A 184 -3.95 23.41 29.95
C LYS A 184 -2.43 23.44 29.97
N LEU A 185 -1.81 23.88 28.91
CA LEU A 185 -0.36 24.10 28.88
C LEU A 185 0.02 25.25 29.83
N LYS A 186 0.94 25.01 30.76
CA LYS A 186 1.37 25.97 31.75
C LYS A 186 1.87 27.28 31.19
N LYS A 187 2.61 27.26 30.11
CA LYS A 187 3.11 28.46 29.44
C LYS A 187 2.01 29.33 28.84
N GLU A 188 0.84 28.78 28.61
CA GLU A 188 -0.32 29.51 28.10
C GLU A 188 -1.14 30.14 29.26
N MET A 189 -1.00 29.62 30.46
CA MET A 189 -1.68 30.12 31.64
C MET A 189 -1.21 31.52 32.04
N ASN A 190 -0.01 31.90 31.64
CA ASN A 190 0.53 33.23 31.92
C ASN A 190 -0.24 34.34 31.21
N HIS A 191 -1.07 34.02 30.20
CA HIS A 191 -1.93 34.97 29.51
C HIS A 191 -3.22 35.33 30.26
N GLU A 192 -3.51 34.65 31.36
CA GLU A 192 -4.67 34.93 32.22
C GLU A 192 -4.43 36.10 33.16
N TYR A 193 -3.22 36.62 33.23
CA TYR A 193 -2.84 37.72 34.12
C TYR A 193 -2.82 39.08 33.36
#